data_7ff44ff8d01c34b46a3fa2f6c3b53297
#
_entry.id   7ff44ff8d01c34b46a3fa2f6c3b53297
#
_cell.length_a   1.000
_cell.length_b   1.000
_cell.length_c   1.000
_cell.angle_alpha   90.00
_cell.angle_beta   90.00
_cell.angle_gamma   90.00
#
_symmetry.space_group_name_H-M   'P 1'
#
loop_
_entity.id
_entity.type
_entity.pdbx_description
1 polymer ?
#
loop_
_entity_poly.entity_id
_entity_poly.type
_entity_poly.pdbx_seq_one_letter_code
_entity_poly.pdbx_strand_id
1 'polypeptide(L)'
;ADPEIFDETQTYDYNIVDERLRQTAFLNKGLRITLIDNRVKPATKEEYHYKGGLTDFVEYLNDGFEPLHQKIISFSDQTKDSEIEVALQWKNEDDVTIKSFANNIHTLEGGTHEEGLRTAVTKAINDFAKKRNLHSDISLTGDDIRDGLTGVVLSLIHISEPTRLHL
;
A
#
# COMPACT_ATOMS: atom_id res chain seq x y z
N ALA A 1 -10.25 21.38 -14.19
CA ALA A 1 -9.12 21.87 -14.99
C ALA A 1 -9.59 23.10 -15.75
N ASP A 2 -8.71 24.06 -15.97
CA ASP A 2 -9.01 25.26 -16.74
C ASP A 2 -9.07 24.89 -18.24
N PRO A 3 -10.22 25.09 -18.90
CA PRO A 3 -10.38 24.73 -20.31
C PRO A 3 -9.51 25.55 -21.28
N GLU A 4 -8.97 26.70 -20.83
CA GLU A 4 -8.02 27.49 -21.63
C GLU A 4 -6.61 26.88 -21.65
N ILE A 5 -6.29 26.01 -20.65
CA ILE A 5 -4.97 25.40 -20.51
C ILE A 5 -4.98 23.91 -20.90
N PHE A 6 -6.11 23.22 -20.69
CA PHE A 6 -6.25 21.79 -20.90
C PHE A 6 -7.31 21.49 -21.99
N ASP A 7 -6.87 21.45 -23.22
CA ASP A 7 -7.77 21.29 -24.40
C ASP A 7 -8.43 19.90 -24.49
N GLU A 8 -7.81 18.85 -23.96
CA GLU A 8 -8.24 17.47 -24.25
C GLU A 8 -9.04 16.79 -23.15
N THR A 9 -9.04 17.29 -21.91
CA THR A 9 -9.69 16.60 -20.79
C THR A 9 -10.51 17.55 -19.92
N GLN A 10 -11.70 17.86 -20.35
CA GLN A 10 -12.62 18.69 -19.55
C GLN A 10 -13.45 17.89 -18.54
N THR A 11 -13.43 16.56 -18.62
CA THR A 11 -14.21 15.69 -17.75
C THR A 11 -13.31 14.72 -16.99
N TYR A 12 -13.44 14.73 -15.66
CA TYR A 12 -12.78 13.74 -14.82
C TYR A 12 -13.49 12.39 -14.89
N ASP A 13 -12.74 11.29 -15.02
CA ASP A 13 -13.26 9.95 -14.80
C ASP A 13 -13.53 9.74 -13.31
N TYR A 14 -14.78 9.42 -12.98
CA TYR A 14 -15.21 9.23 -11.59
C TYR A 14 -14.41 8.08 -10.93
N ASN A 15 -14.24 6.96 -11.62
CA ASN A 15 -13.59 5.78 -11.04
C ASN A 15 -12.10 6.04 -10.74
N ILE A 16 -11.42 6.77 -11.61
CA ILE A 16 -10.01 7.14 -11.37
C ILE A 16 -9.89 8.05 -10.15
N VAL A 17 -10.80 9.03 -10.02
CA VAL A 17 -10.80 9.95 -8.87
C VAL A 17 -11.17 9.18 -7.59
N ASP A 18 -12.20 8.33 -7.63
CA ASP A 18 -12.65 7.49 -6.52
C ASP A 18 -11.50 6.63 -5.99
N GLU A 19 -10.87 5.85 -6.88
CA GLU A 19 -9.76 4.97 -6.51
C GLU A 19 -8.59 5.77 -5.89
N ARG A 20 -8.23 6.90 -6.48
CA ARG A 20 -7.14 7.72 -5.98
C ARG A 20 -7.43 8.34 -4.61
N LEU A 21 -8.65 8.81 -4.37
CA LEU A 21 -9.04 9.37 -3.08
C LEU A 21 -9.13 8.28 -2.01
N ARG A 22 -9.63 7.10 -2.35
CA ARG A 22 -9.67 5.92 -1.48
C ARG A 22 -8.26 5.50 -1.07
N GLN A 23 -7.34 5.37 -2.01
CA GLN A 23 -5.92 5.09 -1.73
C GLN A 23 -5.32 6.16 -0.81
N THR A 24 -5.56 7.43 -1.11
CA THR A 24 -5.07 8.53 -0.27
C THR A 24 -5.59 8.44 1.17
N ALA A 25 -6.84 8.07 1.36
CA ALA A 25 -7.42 7.90 2.69
C ALA A 25 -6.82 6.70 3.45
N PHE A 26 -6.50 5.59 2.77
CA PHE A 26 -5.79 4.46 3.38
C PHE A 26 -4.37 4.82 3.81
N LEU A 27 -3.64 5.56 2.98
CA LEU A 27 -2.25 5.94 3.24
C LEU A 27 -2.12 7.02 4.34
N ASN A 28 -3.21 7.74 4.64
CA ASN A 28 -3.22 8.80 5.65
C ASN A 28 -4.22 8.45 6.76
N LYS A 29 -3.76 7.66 7.70
CA LYS A 29 -4.57 7.14 8.80
C LYS A 29 -5.41 8.22 9.48
N GLY A 30 -6.73 8.01 9.51
CA GLY A 30 -7.68 8.92 10.15
C GLY A 30 -8.08 10.13 9.29
N LEU A 31 -7.51 10.32 8.10
CA LEU A 31 -7.97 11.32 7.15
C LEU A 31 -9.38 11.00 6.66
N ARG A 32 -10.26 12.01 6.65
CA ARG A 32 -11.60 11.90 6.10
C ARG A 32 -11.67 12.66 4.78
N ILE A 33 -12.08 11.97 3.72
CA ILE A 33 -12.25 12.56 2.39
C ILE A 33 -13.70 12.31 1.96
N THR A 34 -14.34 13.32 1.38
CA THR A 34 -15.69 13.20 0.80
C THR A 34 -15.62 13.54 -0.69
N LEU A 35 -16.03 12.60 -1.53
CA LEU A 35 -16.22 12.81 -2.98
C LEU A 35 -17.69 13.03 -3.27
N ILE A 36 -18.02 14.11 -3.99
CA ILE A 36 -19.40 14.39 -4.44
C ILE A 36 -19.37 14.60 -5.95
N ASP A 37 -20.09 13.77 -6.68
CA ASP A 37 -20.32 13.94 -8.12
C ASP A 37 -21.71 14.54 -8.40
N ASN A 38 -21.73 15.80 -8.76
CA ASN A 38 -22.95 16.55 -9.10
C ASN A 38 -23.37 16.42 -10.57
N ARG A 39 -22.61 15.68 -11.39
CA ARG A 39 -22.91 15.46 -12.81
C ARG A 39 -24.08 14.52 -13.01
N VAL A 40 -24.33 13.64 -12.02
CA VAL A 40 -25.45 12.70 -12.01
C VAL A 40 -26.57 13.19 -11.07
N LYS A 41 -27.81 12.75 -11.32
CA LYS A 41 -28.94 13.07 -10.47
C LYS A 41 -29.70 11.80 -10.05
N PRO A 42 -29.81 11.50 -8.74
CA PRO A 42 -29.26 12.28 -7.61
C PRO A 42 -27.73 12.26 -7.60
N ALA A 43 -27.10 13.27 -6.98
CA ALA A 43 -25.65 13.35 -6.85
C ALA A 43 -25.10 12.12 -6.10
N THR A 44 -24.02 11.55 -6.61
CA THR A 44 -23.31 10.47 -5.93
C THR A 44 -22.40 11.07 -4.87
N LYS A 45 -22.45 10.52 -3.65
CA LYS A 45 -21.62 10.94 -2.53
C LYS A 45 -20.94 9.72 -1.90
N GLU A 46 -19.61 9.75 -1.83
CA GLU A 46 -18.78 8.74 -1.18
C GLU A 46 -17.93 9.39 -0.07
N GLU A 47 -17.74 8.65 1.03
CA GLU A 47 -16.90 9.10 2.14
C GLU A 47 -15.87 8.02 2.48
N TYR A 48 -14.60 8.42 2.51
CA TYR A 48 -13.47 7.56 2.86
C TYR A 48 -12.91 7.99 4.19
N HIS A 49 -12.85 7.08 5.15
CA HIS A 49 -12.29 7.33 6.48
C HIS A 49 -11.80 6.03 7.11
N TYR A 50 -10.51 5.76 7.03
CA TYR A 50 -9.87 4.54 7.48
C TYR A 50 -9.01 4.80 8.71
N LYS A 51 -9.39 4.20 9.85
CA LYS A 51 -8.69 4.38 11.12
C LYS A 51 -7.50 3.45 11.28
N GLY A 52 -7.53 2.32 10.61
CA GLY A 52 -6.46 1.32 10.59
C GLY A 52 -5.33 1.64 9.58
N GLY A 53 -5.56 2.56 8.62
CA GLY A 53 -4.55 2.91 7.64
C GLY A 53 -4.20 1.75 6.71
N LEU A 54 -2.94 1.31 6.67
CA LEU A 54 -2.50 0.22 5.79
C LEU A 54 -3.14 -1.13 6.13
N THR A 55 -3.56 -1.37 7.38
CA THR A 55 -4.29 -2.61 7.73
C THR A 55 -5.66 -2.64 7.07
N ASP A 56 -6.40 -1.52 7.08
CA ASP A 56 -7.68 -1.41 6.38
C ASP A 56 -7.51 -1.54 4.87
N PHE A 57 -6.36 -1.10 4.34
CA PHE A 57 -6.04 -1.24 2.92
C PHE A 57 -5.81 -2.70 2.52
N VAL A 58 -5.06 -3.48 3.32
CA VAL A 58 -4.87 -4.91 3.08
C VAL A 58 -6.20 -5.67 3.20
N GLU A 59 -7.04 -5.33 4.19
CA GLU A 59 -8.38 -5.89 4.32
C GLU A 59 -9.23 -5.61 3.08
N TYR A 60 -9.21 -4.37 2.58
CA TYR A 60 -9.90 -3.98 1.34
C TYR A 60 -9.39 -4.75 0.11
N LEU A 61 -8.06 -4.96 -0.02
CA LEU A 61 -7.47 -5.70 -1.13
C LEU A 61 -7.81 -7.20 -1.07
N ASN A 62 -8.07 -7.72 0.13
CA ASN A 62 -8.45 -9.12 0.36
C ASN A 62 -9.97 -9.32 0.45
N ASP A 63 -10.77 -8.29 0.18
CA ASP A 63 -12.22 -8.42 0.19
C ASP A 63 -12.68 -9.49 -0.82
N GLY A 64 -13.48 -10.45 -0.34
CA GLY A 64 -13.94 -11.60 -1.12
C GLY A 64 -12.99 -12.79 -1.16
N PHE A 65 -11.81 -12.72 -0.55
CA PHE A 65 -10.85 -13.84 -0.44
C PHE A 65 -10.80 -14.42 0.97
N GLU A 66 -10.48 -15.71 1.08
CA GLU A 66 -10.31 -16.38 2.37
C GLU A 66 -8.87 -16.15 2.90
N PRO A 67 -8.69 -15.49 4.05
CA PRO A 67 -7.35 -15.27 4.60
C PRO A 67 -6.83 -16.55 5.28
N LEU A 68 -5.55 -16.86 5.11
CA LEU A 68 -4.88 -17.97 5.79
C LEU A 68 -4.70 -17.71 7.30
N HIS A 69 -4.77 -16.45 7.71
CA HIS A 69 -4.71 -16.05 9.12
C HIS A 69 -5.55 -14.78 9.37
N GLN A 70 -6.23 -14.74 10.53
CA GLN A 70 -7.19 -13.68 10.87
C GLN A 70 -6.53 -12.30 11.04
N LYS A 71 -5.37 -12.27 11.68
CA LYS A 71 -4.71 -11.01 12.04
C LYS A 71 -3.81 -10.52 10.92
N ILE A 72 -4.06 -9.32 10.41
CA ILE A 72 -3.14 -8.63 9.51
C ILE A 72 -1.85 -8.29 10.27
N ILE A 73 -0.72 -8.69 9.71
CA ILE A 73 0.61 -8.39 10.26
C ILE A 73 0.94 -6.95 9.85
N SER A 74 1.18 -6.09 10.83
CA SER A 74 1.58 -4.71 10.55
C SER A 74 2.72 -4.29 11.45
N PHE A 75 3.63 -3.51 10.93
CA PHE A 75 4.74 -2.90 11.65
C PHE A 75 5.13 -1.58 10.99
N SER A 76 5.75 -0.73 11.78
CA SER A 76 6.37 0.51 11.32
C SER A 76 7.73 0.66 11.97
N ASP A 77 8.64 1.30 11.26
CA ASP A 77 9.95 1.69 11.75
C ASP A 77 10.28 3.11 11.27
N GLN A 78 10.94 3.87 12.11
CA GLN A 78 11.27 5.25 11.83
C GLN A 78 12.74 5.51 12.10
N THR A 79 13.40 6.10 11.13
CA THR A 79 14.74 6.64 11.24
C THR A 79 14.69 8.17 11.31
N LYS A 80 15.83 8.82 11.37
CA LYS A 80 15.90 10.29 11.36
C LYS A 80 15.36 10.88 10.04
N ASP A 81 15.57 10.19 8.92
CA ASP A 81 15.34 10.72 7.58
C ASP A 81 14.24 9.97 6.80
N SER A 82 13.71 8.91 7.38
CA SER A 82 12.67 8.10 6.72
C SER A 82 11.79 7.34 7.72
N GLU A 83 10.58 7.09 7.30
CA GLU A 83 9.64 6.20 7.98
C GLU A 83 9.17 5.15 7.00
N ILE A 84 9.03 3.90 7.46
CA ILE A 84 8.44 2.82 6.70
C ILE A 84 7.28 2.23 7.49
N GLU A 85 6.15 2.03 6.81
CA GLU A 85 5.00 1.32 7.35
C GLU A 85 4.64 0.18 6.41
N VAL A 86 4.34 -1.00 6.98
CA VAL A 86 4.05 -2.22 6.22
C VAL A 86 2.83 -2.91 6.83
N ALA A 87 1.96 -3.44 5.96
CA ALA A 87 0.89 -4.35 6.34
C ALA A 87 0.87 -5.55 5.39
N LEU A 88 0.72 -6.77 5.93
CA LEU A 88 0.81 -8.03 5.21
C LEU A 88 -0.27 -9.00 5.67
N GLN A 89 -0.83 -9.77 4.72
CA GLN A 89 -1.69 -10.92 5.00
C GLN A 89 -1.59 -11.93 3.87
N TRP A 90 -1.60 -13.22 4.20
CA TRP A 90 -1.71 -14.30 3.21
C TRP A 90 -3.16 -14.72 3.03
N LYS A 91 -3.55 -14.96 1.80
CA LYS A 91 -4.85 -15.47 1.38
C LYS A 91 -4.71 -16.84 0.73
N ASN A 92 -5.80 -17.59 0.65
CA ASN A 92 -5.83 -18.93 0.03
C ASN A 92 -6.00 -18.80 -1.50
N GLU A 93 -5.03 -18.15 -2.15
CA GLU A 93 -4.95 -17.92 -3.60
C GLU A 93 -3.49 -17.93 -4.03
N ASP A 94 -3.21 -18.31 -5.28
CA ASP A 94 -1.84 -18.38 -5.83
C ASP A 94 -1.34 -17.01 -6.35
N ASP A 95 -1.99 -15.92 -5.97
CA ASP A 95 -1.76 -14.58 -6.49
C ASP A 95 -0.99 -13.71 -5.49
N VAL A 96 0.04 -13.03 -5.95
CA VAL A 96 0.86 -12.10 -5.14
C VAL A 96 0.48 -10.66 -5.46
N THR A 97 -0.11 -9.98 -4.49
CA THR A 97 -0.52 -8.58 -4.62
C THR A 97 0.33 -7.71 -3.70
N ILE A 98 1.33 -7.00 -4.23
CA ILE A 98 2.10 -6.02 -3.46
C ILE A 98 1.89 -4.63 -4.04
N LYS A 99 1.44 -3.70 -3.19
CA LYS A 99 1.32 -2.27 -3.54
C LYS A 99 2.34 -1.47 -2.76
N SER A 100 3.17 -0.72 -3.48
CA SER A 100 4.25 0.06 -2.90
C SER A 100 4.07 1.56 -3.16
N PHE A 101 4.35 2.36 -2.12
CA PHE A 101 4.16 3.80 -2.15
C PHE A 101 5.38 4.52 -1.58
N ALA A 102 5.77 5.61 -2.24
CA ALA A 102 6.78 6.54 -1.76
C ALA A 102 6.16 7.93 -1.64
N ASN A 103 6.16 8.52 -0.42
CA ASN A 103 5.52 9.81 -0.14
C ASN A 103 4.07 9.89 -0.67
N ASN A 104 3.28 8.85 -0.42
CA ASN A 104 1.90 8.70 -0.90
C ASN A 104 1.72 8.59 -2.43
N ILE A 105 2.80 8.40 -3.18
CA ILE A 105 2.76 8.17 -4.63
C ILE A 105 2.95 6.69 -4.89
N HIS A 106 2.04 6.08 -5.65
CA HIS A 106 2.14 4.67 -6.04
C HIS A 106 3.36 4.46 -6.96
N THR A 107 4.23 3.54 -6.59
CA THR A 107 5.41 3.16 -7.37
C THR A 107 5.07 1.95 -8.25
N LEU A 108 4.49 2.22 -9.42
CA LEU A 108 3.96 1.19 -10.33
C LEU A 108 5.02 0.18 -10.79
N GLU A 109 6.25 0.62 -10.95
CA GLU A 109 7.38 -0.22 -11.35
C GLU A 109 8.12 -0.85 -10.15
N GLY A 110 7.52 -0.75 -8.95
CA GLY A 110 8.17 -1.16 -7.71
C GLY A 110 9.23 -0.15 -7.24
N GLY A 111 10.24 -0.64 -6.53
CA GLY A 111 11.32 0.18 -6.01
C GLY A 111 12.13 -0.57 -4.95
N THR A 112 13.21 0.04 -4.46
CA THR A 112 14.10 -0.59 -3.47
C THR A 112 13.38 -0.95 -2.17
N HIS A 113 12.34 -0.20 -1.78
CA HIS A 113 11.51 -0.48 -0.60
C HIS A 113 10.63 -1.72 -0.80
N GLU A 114 10.09 -1.94 -2.00
CA GLU A 114 9.33 -3.16 -2.33
C GLU A 114 10.26 -4.37 -2.39
N GLU A 115 11.39 -4.26 -3.08
CA GLU A 115 12.39 -5.34 -3.15
C GLU A 115 12.96 -5.67 -1.77
N GLY A 116 13.19 -4.66 -0.95
CA GLY A 116 13.57 -4.81 0.45
C GLY A 116 12.52 -5.60 1.25
N LEU A 117 11.23 -5.29 1.07
CA LEU A 117 10.14 -6.03 1.70
C LEU A 117 10.12 -7.50 1.25
N ARG A 118 10.18 -7.77 -0.06
CA ARG A 118 10.20 -9.13 -0.62
C ARG A 118 11.35 -9.96 -0.02
N THR A 119 12.54 -9.38 0.04
CA THR A 119 13.73 -10.01 0.59
C THR A 119 13.61 -10.24 2.11
N ALA A 120 13.12 -9.24 2.84
CA ALA A 120 12.95 -9.33 4.29
C ALA A 120 11.94 -10.41 4.70
N VAL A 121 10.79 -10.49 4.01
CA VAL A 121 9.76 -11.52 4.26
C VAL A 121 10.34 -12.91 4.01
N THR A 122 11.01 -13.11 2.88
CA THR A 122 11.64 -14.38 2.53
C THR A 122 12.66 -14.82 3.58
N LYS A 123 13.53 -13.89 4.01
CA LYS A 123 14.53 -14.16 5.02
C LYS A 123 13.91 -14.48 6.37
N ALA A 124 12.94 -13.68 6.82
CA ALA A 124 12.31 -13.85 8.12
C ALA A 124 11.62 -15.21 8.26
N ILE A 125 10.91 -15.66 7.22
CA ILE A 125 10.23 -16.97 7.23
C ILE A 125 11.24 -18.11 7.21
N ASN A 126 12.27 -18.05 6.37
CA ASN A 126 13.32 -19.08 6.35
C ASN A 126 14.09 -19.15 7.68
N ASP A 127 14.42 -18.01 8.28
CA ASP A 127 15.10 -17.97 9.58
C ASP A 127 14.21 -18.54 10.71
N PHE A 128 12.91 -18.25 10.67
CA PHE A 128 11.94 -18.81 11.60
C PHE A 128 11.81 -20.33 11.43
N ALA A 129 11.69 -20.81 10.19
CA ALA A 129 11.58 -22.23 9.88
C ALA A 129 12.83 -23.01 10.38
N LYS A 130 14.03 -22.47 10.16
CA LYS A 130 15.30 -23.03 10.67
C LYS A 130 15.32 -23.08 12.20
N LYS A 131 14.95 -21.99 12.88
CA LYS A 131 14.92 -21.93 14.36
C LYS A 131 13.97 -22.93 14.98
N ARG A 132 12.89 -23.26 14.29
CA ARG A 132 11.86 -24.20 14.75
C ARG A 132 12.07 -25.63 14.27
N ASN A 133 13.12 -25.90 13.47
CA ASN A 133 13.35 -27.19 12.82
C ASN A 133 12.14 -27.70 12.03
N LEU A 134 11.37 -26.77 11.40
CA LEU A 134 10.19 -27.12 10.63
C LEU A 134 10.55 -27.76 9.29
N HIS A 135 11.72 -27.42 8.74
CA HIS A 135 12.27 -27.98 7.50
C HIS A 135 13.77 -28.15 7.66
N SER A 136 14.22 -29.38 7.92
CA SER A 136 15.65 -29.68 8.04
C SER A 136 16.39 -29.68 6.69
N ASP A 137 15.69 -29.97 5.59
CA ASP A 137 16.31 -30.29 4.30
C ASP A 137 15.79 -29.45 3.10
N ILE A 138 14.78 -28.58 3.30
CA ILE A 138 14.18 -27.79 2.21
C ILE A 138 14.28 -26.30 2.55
N SER A 139 14.99 -25.55 1.70
CA SER A 139 14.93 -24.08 1.72
C SER A 139 13.79 -23.62 0.82
N LEU A 140 12.82 -22.92 1.40
CA LEU A 140 11.73 -22.32 0.64
C LEU A 140 12.26 -21.20 -0.24
N THR A 141 11.83 -21.17 -1.49
CA THR A 141 12.16 -20.07 -2.40
C THR A 141 11.37 -18.81 -2.02
N GLY A 142 11.81 -17.66 -2.55
CA GLY A 142 11.06 -16.43 -2.33
C GLY A 142 9.65 -16.48 -2.91
N ASP A 143 9.45 -17.19 -4.02
CA ASP A 143 8.15 -17.33 -4.67
C ASP A 143 7.22 -18.22 -3.84
N ASP A 144 7.71 -19.36 -3.35
CA ASP A 144 6.92 -20.25 -2.45
C ASP A 144 6.43 -19.51 -1.20
N ILE A 145 7.25 -18.61 -0.65
CA ILE A 145 6.92 -17.85 0.56
C ILE A 145 5.91 -16.75 0.28
N ARG A 146 5.98 -16.13 -0.88
CA ARG A 146 5.10 -15.00 -1.24
C ARG A 146 3.80 -15.43 -1.89
N ASP A 147 3.65 -16.70 -2.20
CA ASP A 147 2.42 -17.24 -2.76
C ASP A 147 1.22 -16.90 -1.86
N GLY A 148 0.17 -16.31 -2.43
CA GLY A 148 -0.99 -15.79 -1.72
C GLY A 148 -0.75 -14.51 -0.89
N LEU A 149 0.43 -13.88 -0.98
CA LEU A 149 0.75 -12.70 -0.19
C LEU A 149 0.08 -11.44 -0.73
N THR A 150 -0.72 -10.79 0.11
CA THR A 150 -1.14 -9.40 -0.06
C THR A 150 -0.32 -8.50 0.86
N GLY A 151 0.35 -7.50 0.29
CA GLY A 151 1.20 -6.58 1.03
C GLY A 151 1.04 -5.14 0.59
N VAL A 152 1.11 -4.23 1.54
CA VAL A 152 1.21 -2.79 1.28
C VAL A 152 2.42 -2.25 2.01
N VAL A 153 3.26 -1.51 1.31
CA VAL A 153 4.43 -0.83 1.88
C VAL A 153 4.38 0.66 1.55
N LEU A 154 4.49 1.48 2.58
CA LEU A 154 4.59 2.93 2.48
C LEU A 154 5.95 3.36 3.02
N SER A 155 6.72 4.06 2.19
CA SER A 155 7.96 4.72 2.59
C SER A 155 7.75 6.24 2.57
N LEU A 156 7.98 6.89 3.70
CA LEU A 156 7.98 8.34 3.82
C LEU A 156 9.43 8.81 3.97
N ILE A 157 9.92 9.54 2.98
CA ILE A 157 11.27 10.07 2.97
C ILE A 157 11.18 11.57 3.29
N HIS A 158 11.80 11.97 4.38
CA HIS A 158 11.90 13.39 4.72
C HIS A 158 12.89 14.06 3.78
N ILE A 159 12.38 14.78 2.79
CA ILE A 159 13.19 15.65 1.96
C ILE A 159 13.47 16.89 2.85
N SER A 160 14.70 17.01 3.37
CA SER A 160 15.12 18.26 3.99
C SER A 160 14.90 19.40 2.99
N GLU A 161 14.26 20.50 3.41
CA GLU A 161 14.11 21.68 2.56
C GLU A 161 15.45 22.03 1.91
N PRO A 162 15.48 22.32 0.59
CA PRO A 162 16.69 22.79 -0.04
C PRO A 162 17.16 24.03 0.73
N THR A 163 18.35 23.96 1.29
CA THR A 163 18.97 25.08 1.97
C THR A 163 18.87 26.30 1.06
N ARG A 164 18.06 27.29 1.43
CA ARG A 164 18.03 28.58 0.72
C ARG A 164 19.45 29.11 0.76
N LEU A 165 20.15 29.04 -0.34
CA LEU A 165 21.37 29.79 -0.56
C LEU A 165 20.97 31.27 -0.46
N HIS A 166 21.27 31.89 0.67
CA HIS A 166 21.27 33.35 0.78
C HIS A 166 22.43 33.86 -0.09
N LEU A 167 22.08 34.23 -1.32
CA LEU A 167 22.94 35.05 -2.17
C LEU A 167 22.90 36.47 -1.67
#